data_e571ef428939daca9ddadc32ea629a4f
#
_entry.id   e571ef428939daca9ddadc32ea629a4f
#
_cell.length_a   1.000
_cell.length_b   1.000
_cell.length_c   1.000
_cell.angle_alpha   90.00
_cell.angle_beta   90.00
_cell.angle_gamma   90.00
#
_symmetry.space_group_name_H-M   'P 1'
#
loop_
_entity.id
_entity.type
_entity.pdbx_description
1 polymer ?
#
loop_
_entity_poly.entity_id
_entity_poly.type
_entity_poly.pdbx_seq_one_letter_code
_entity_poly.pdbx_strand_id
1 'polypeptide(L)'
;MANPSNPSSDAPTSPEAVPAAAPSGDAKVLAGNDGVNRSTALPSHFPPWAAKLAELYFSGTTSTFVLHGNTFDVVPATAATEPNQRYIGLADFLAEQVFGRWDLVIHYDLARGLRCIAGSNGKRLVGMVETANRWIGDLRALPRDPTKALAALDLLVQKNIMADPKDRLRAAIVIDHAGYVAPSGDRLDLTAQTHLVTLLNWASSPYVKRLNLAFILIDPRWSSVSERLTSNPHVASIEVPLPNEAQRAAFLAYQLQGKDVPAISEYSVPELGKLTAGIGLTDLEVLVRSAVESGRKLDRDYFKELKKRLIERQAQGLLEFVEPKWGLATVVGHEGAKKRLLDDAELIRRGELDTVPMGYLFCGPVGTGKTFLAQCVAGSIGIPAVVLKNFRSKYVGETEGNLERVLGVLRSMGPVVVIVDEADAMLGDRDQGGDSGVGARIFGMIASQMGDTRYRGRIVWMLLTARPDLLPIDMKRQGRAEVHIPLFYPTEDAELRNMFVTLAKKAGTTLAAEDLPAELPHLGNLSGADIEGIIGRAYRTALLGGAKTITKEALATALHG
;
A
#
# COMPACT_ATOMS: atom_id res chain seq x y z
N MET A 1 -4.00 -36.10 -62.68
CA MET A 1 -2.66 -36.61 -63.12
C MET A 1 -1.65 -36.15 -62.11
N ALA A 2 -0.97 -37.13 -61.56
CA ALA A 2 0.37 -37.16 -60.94
C ALA A 2 0.69 -36.19 -59.77
N ASN A 3 0.70 -36.76 -58.59
CA ASN A 3 1.64 -36.51 -57.50
C ASN A 3 3.04 -37.02 -57.92
N PRO A 4 4.19 -36.45 -57.49
CA PRO A 4 4.88 -37.22 -56.47
C PRO A 4 5.66 -36.41 -55.38
N SER A 5 5.72 -37.07 -54.25
CA SER A 5 6.87 -37.42 -53.38
C SER A 5 7.49 -36.38 -52.46
N ASN A 6 7.31 -36.69 -51.22
CA ASN A 6 8.09 -36.35 -50.01
C ASN A 6 9.55 -36.89 -50.09
N PRO A 7 10.53 -36.26 -49.47
CA PRO A 7 11.36 -37.03 -48.54
C PRO A 7 11.65 -36.35 -47.19
N SER A 8 11.50 -37.19 -46.17
CA SER A 8 12.33 -37.47 -44.96
C SER A 8 12.90 -36.32 -44.11
N SER A 9 12.38 -36.24 -42.90
CA SER A 9 12.97 -36.28 -41.57
C SER A 9 14.50 -36.10 -41.50
N ASP A 10 14.91 -35.01 -40.82
CA ASP A 10 16.06 -35.05 -39.90
C ASP A 10 15.86 -33.98 -38.84
N ALA A 11 15.67 -34.47 -37.60
CA ALA A 11 15.66 -33.66 -36.39
C ALA A 11 17.10 -33.51 -35.88
N PRO A 12 17.55 -32.30 -35.48
CA PRO A 12 18.80 -32.20 -34.77
C PRO A 12 18.61 -32.45 -33.29
N THR A 13 19.42 -33.34 -32.78
CA THR A 13 19.67 -33.73 -31.39
C THR A 13 19.95 -32.51 -30.49
N SER A 14 19.31 -32.52 -29.31
CA SER A 14 19.56 -31.62 -28.18
C SER A 14 21.04 -31.73 -27.71
N PRO A 15 21.70 -30.64 -27.37
CA PRO A 15 22.99 -30.73 -26.67
C PRO A 15 22.75 -30.94 -25.16
N GLU A 16 23.57 -31.83 -24.61
CA GLU A 16 23.66 -32.20 -23.19
C GLU A 16 23.86 -31.00 -22.27
N ALA A 17 23.17 -31.05 -21.13
CA ALA A 17 23.31 -30.09 -20.04
C ALA A 17 24.71 -30.20 -19.41
N VAL A 18 25.50 -29.14 -19.50
CA VAL A 18 26.72 -28.96 -18.74
C VAL A 18 26.35 -28.53 -17.29
N PRO A 19 26.90 -29.13 -16.24
CA PRO A 19 26.58 -28.75 -14.85
C PRO A 19 27.10 -27.34 -14.53
N ALA A 20 26.23 -26.51 -13.96
CA ALA A 20 26.55 -25.18 -13.52
C ALA A 20 27.60 -25.20 -12.40
N ALA A 21 28.75 -24.59 -12.66
CA ALA A 21 29.75 -24.30 -11.63
C ALA A 21 29.22 -23.26 -10.64
N ALA A 22 29.44 -23.51 -9.35
CA ALA A 22 29.08 -22.62 -8.27
C ALA A 22 29.77 -21.24 -8.43
N PRO A 23 29.08 -20.12 -8.20
CA PRO A 23 29.69 -18.80 -8.30
C PRO A 23 30.58 -18.54 -7.09
N SER A 24 31.87 -18.44 -7.31
CA SER A 24 32.82 -17.82 -6.38
C SER A 24 32.52 -16.32 -6.30
N GLY A 25 32.33 -15.81 -5.08
CA GLY A 25 31.92 -14.45 -4.82
C GLY A 25 32.89 -13.39 -5.33
N ASP A 26 32.31 -12.44 -6.02
CA ASP A 26 32.66 -11.01 -6.06
C ASP A 26 31.58 -10.28 -6.85
N ALA A 27 30.54 -9.83 -6.14
CA ALA A 27 29.48 -9.04 -6.73
C ALA A 27 30.03 -7.68 -7.19
N LYS A 28 30.13 -7.48 -8.50
CA LYS A 28 30.51 -6.19 -9.08
C LYS A 28 29.28 -5.28 -9.16
N VAL A 29 29.24 -4.28 -8.30
CA VAL A 29 28.24 -3.20 -8.32
C VAL A 29 28.51 -2.26 -9.50
N LEU A 30 27.47 -1.82 -10.15
CA LEU A 30 27.35 -0.86 -11.27
C LEU A 30 28.68 -0.27 -11.80
N ALA A 31 29.28 -0.91 -12.79
CA ALA A 31 30.35 -0.29 -13.58
C ALA A 31 29.71 0.52 -14.72
N GLY A 32 30.29 1.68 -15.05
CA GLY A 32 29.73 2.55 -16.07
C GLY A 32 29.54 1.92 -17.44
N ASN A 33 28.82 2.63 -18.30
CA ASN A 33 28.34 2.20 -19.63
C ASN A 33 29.47 2.12 -20.70
N ASP A 34 30.67 1.69 -20.35
CA ASP A 34 31.85 1.62 -21.23
C ASP A 34 31.88 0.36 -22.09
N GLY A 35 30.74 -0.11 -22.57
CA GLY A 35 30.65 -1.13 -23.63
C GLY A 35 31.12 -2.54 -23.30
N VAL A 36 31.51 -2.85 -22.06
CA VAL A 36 32.05 -4.14 -21.67
C VAL A 36 31.30 -4.77 -20.52
N ASN A 37 30.67 -5.90 -20.80
CA ASN A 37 30.09 -6.89 -19.90
C ASN A 37 28.80 -6.48 -19.14
N ARG A 38 27.66 -6.71 -19.79
CA ARG A 38 26.29 -6.49 -19.29
C ARG A 38 25.75 -7.55 -18.33
N SER A 39 26.57 -8.42 -17.78
CA SER A 39 26.15 -9.51 -16.89
C SER A 39 26.87 -9.42 -15.56
N THR A 40 26.55 -8.41 -14.76
CA THR A 40 26.92 -8.41 -13.34
C THR A 40 25.72 -8.81 -12.53
N ALA A 41 25.76 -9.99 -11.92
CA ALA A 41 24.77 -10.41 -10.96
C ALA A 41 24.73 -9.38 -9.81
N LEU A 42 23.54 -8.80 -9.60
CA LEU A 42 23.34 -7.90 -8.48
C LEU A 42 23.45 -8.68 -7.16
N PRO A 43 23.88 -8.06 -6.05
CA PRO A 43 23.91 -8.70 -4.76
C PRO A 43 22.55 -9.28 -4.39
N SER A 44 22.54 -10.47 -3.82
CA SER A 44 21.28 -11.18 -3.48
C SER A 44 20.40 -10.45 -2.44
N HIS A 45 21.00 -9.53 -1.68
CA HIS A 45 20.29 -8.71 -0.70
C HIS A 45 19.62 -7.46 -1.30
N PHE A 46 19.88 -7.15 -2.58
CA PHE A 46 19.23 -6.00 -3.22
C PHE A 46 17.72 -6.23 -3.30
N PRO A 47 16.93 -5.25 -2.82
CA PRO A 47 15.50 -5.32 -2.97
C PRO A 47 15.10 -5.25 -4.46
N PRO A 48 13.95 -5.84 -4.85
CA PRO A 48 13.51 -5.90 -6.25
C PRO A 48 13.43 -4.53 -6.95
N TRP A 49 13.07 -3.47 -6.21
CA TRP A 49 13.02 -2.11 -6.76
C TRP A 49 14.40 -1.59 -7.13
N ALA A 50 15.44 -1.90 -6.35
CA ALA A 50 16.82 -1.50 -6.65
C ALA A 50 17.39 -2.31 -7.83
N ALA A 51 17.02 -3.58 -7.96
CA ALA A 51 17.35 -4.39 -9.12
C ALA A 51 16.71 -3.82 -10.39
N LYS A 52 15.45 -3.42 -10.33
CA LYS A 52 14.74 -2.78 -11.45
C LYS A 52 15.38 -1.44 -11.86
N LEU A 53 15.79 -0.62 -10.87
CA LEU A 53 16.52 0.62 -11.14
C LEU A 53 17.81 0.34 -11.92
N ALA A 54 18.59 -0.63 -11.46
CA ALA A 54 19.83 -1.03 -12.08
C ALA A 54 19.61 -1.55 -13.52
N GLU A 55 18.63 -2.40 -13.73
CA GLU A 55 18.25 -2.94 -15.04
C GLU A 55 17.90 -1.82 -16.03
N LEU A 56 17.01 -0.90 -15.64
CA LEU A 56 16.60 0.23 -16.48
C LEU A 56 17.76 1.18 -16.79
N TYR A 57 18.65 1.42 -15.83
CA TYR A 57 19.84 2.23 -16.03
C TYR A 57 20.80 1.56 -17.05
N PHE A 58 21.10 0.28 -16.87
CA PHE A 58 22.05 -0.44 -17.75
C PHE A 58 21.51 -0.74 -19.13
N SER A 59 20.19 -0.87 -19.27
CA SER A 59 19.58 -0.97 -20.61
C SER A 59 19.74 0.30 -21.44
N GLY A 60 20.20 1.41 -20.81
CA GLY A 60 20.30 2.73 -21.44
C GLY A 60 18.94 3.36 -21.74
N THR A 61 17.87 2.82 -21.16
CA THR A 61 16.49 3.31 -21.37
C THR A 61 16.31 4.67 -20.72
N THR A 62 16.74 4.83 -19.46
CA THR A 62 16.65 6.09 -18.74
C THR A 62 17.81 6.29 -17.77
N SER A 63 18.15 7.56 -17.51
CA SER A 63 19.07 8.00 -16.47
C SER A 63 18.36 8.71 -15.32
N THR A 64 17.03 8.91 -15.43
CA THR A 64 16.25 9.67 -14.45
C THR A 64 15.16 8.79 -13.85
N PHE A 65 15.12 8.76 -12.52
CA PHE A 65 14.24 7.89 -11.75
C PHE A 65 13.48 8.70 -10.70
N VAL A 66 12.22 8.37 -10.48
CA VAL A 66 11.41 8.85 -9.35
C VAL A 66 11.16 7.65 -8.44
N LEU A 67 11.73 7.67 -7.24
CA LEU A 67 11.49 6.68 -6.20
C LEU A 67 10.40 7.20 -5.26
N HIS A 68 9.35 6.42 -5.07
CA HIS A 68 8.21 6.82 -4.25
C HIS A 68 7.70 5.66 -3.37
N GLY A 69 6.77 5.96 -2.45
CA GLY A 69 6.20 4.97 -1.54
C GLY A 69 6.94 4.93 -0.20
N ASN A 70 7.46 3.78 0.20
CA ASN A 70 8.12 3.59 1.50
C ASN A 70 9.56 4.10 1.53
N THR A 71 9.77 5.36 1.21
CA THR A 71 11.10 5.97 1.05
C THR A 71 11.78 6.36 2.36
N PHE A 72 11.05 6.39 3.48
CA PHE A 72 11.60 6.72 4.80
C PHE A 72 12.07 5.50 5.60
N ASP A 73 11.88 4.32 5.05
CA ASP A 73 12.26 3.09 5.72
C ASP A 73 13.75 2.78 5.53
N VAL A 74 14.24 1.86 6.35
CA VAL A 74 15.61 1.36 6.22
C VAL A 74 15.69 0.22 5.20
N VAL A 75 16.85 0.08 4.58
CA VAL A 75 17.13 -0.90 3.53
C VAL A 75 18.32 -1.76 3.96
N PRO A 76 18.32 -3.10 3.73
CA PRO A 76 19.45 -3.94 4.04
C PRO A 76 20.67 -3.57 3.20
N ALA A 77 21.77 -3.23 3.85
CA ALA A 77 23.04 -2.88 3.22
C ALA A 77 23.97 -4.09 3.02
N THR A 78 23.68 -5.20 3.69
CA THR A 78 24.45 -6.45 3.64
C THR A 78 23.48 -7.63 3.59
N ALA A 79 23.95 -8.79 3.15
CA ALA A 79 23.13 -10.00 3.17
C ALA A 79 22.79 -10.42 4.60
N ALA A 80 21.61 -11.03 4.79
CA ALA A 80 21.13 -11.49 6.10
C ALA A 80 22.04 -12.55 6.74
N THR A 81 22.87 -13.22 5.95
CA THR A 81 23.84 -14.25 6.38
C THR A 81 25.18 -13.68 6.82
N GLU A 82 25.41 -12.36 6.62
CA GLU A 82 26.68 -11.74 7.00
C GLU A 82 26.73 -11.42 8.49
N PRO A 83 27.90 -11.61 9.15
CA PRO A 83 28.05 -11.38 10.60
C PRO A 83 27.85 -9.90 11.00
N ASN A 84 28.03 -8.97 10.07
CA ASN A 84 27.88 -7.53 10.27
C ASN A 84 26.66 -6.98 9.51
N GLN A 85 25.52 -7.61 9.67
CA GLN A 85 24.29 -7.14 9.04
C GLN A 85 24.00 -5.68 9.41
N ARG A 86 23.67 -4.87 8.40
CA ARG A 86 23.33 -3.45 8.58
C ARG A 86 22.10 -3.07 7.79
N TYR A 87 21.32 -2.18 8.38
CA TYR A 87 20.19 -1.50 7.74
C TYR A 87 20.46 0.00 7.74
N ILE A 88 20.30 0.64 6.60
CA ILE A 88 20.63 2.06 6.37
C ILE A 88 19.48 2.77 5.65
N GLY A 89 19.44 4.09 5.74
CA GLY A 89 18.46 4.89 5.03
C GLY A 89 18.60 4.78 3.50
N LEU A 90 17.51 5.08 2.78
CA LEU A 90 17.44 4.94 1.33
C LEU A 90 18.55 5.71 0.60
N ALA A 91 18.80 6.98 0.98
CA ALA A 91 19.83 7.80 0.35
C ALA A 91 21.25 7.23 0.56
N ASP A 92 21.55 6.74 1.78
CA ASP A 92 22.81 6.07 2.08
C ASP A 92 22.95 4.75 1.35
N PHE A 93 21.86 3.98 1.21
CA PHE A 93 21.84 2.76 0.41
C PHE A 93 22.16 3.03 -1.06
N LEU A 94 21.57 4.05 -1.65
CA LEU A 94 21.89 4.47 -3.01
C LEU A 94 23.38 4.83 -3.13
N ALA A 95 23.89 5.65 -2.21
CA ALA A 95 25.27 6.12 -2.26
C ALA A 95 26.31 5.00 -2.03
N GLU A 96 26.00 4.05 -1.13
CA GLU A 96 26.95 3.02 -0.71
C GLU A 96 26.85 1.76 -1.58
N GLN A 97 25.63 1.31 -1.87
CA GLN A 97 25.40 0.03 -2.52
C GLN A 97 25.16 0.17 -4.04
N VAL A 98 24.35 1.13 -4.46
CA VAL A 98 24.02 1.32 -5.88
C VAL A 98 25.14 2.07 -6.60
N PHE A 99 25.55 3.22 -6.07
CA PHE A 99 26.56 4.10 -6.66
C PHE A 99 27.91 4.04 -5.95
N GLY A 100 28.18 2.94 -5.22
CA GLY A 100 29.38 2.78 -4.37
C GLY A 100 30.73 2.92 -5.09
N ARG A 101 30.76 2.71 -6.40
CA ARG A 101 31.96 2.82 -7.26
C ARG A 101 32.01 4.09 -8.11
N TRP A 102 31.04 4.98 -7.94
CA TRP A 102 31.00 6.22 -8.71
C TRP A 102 31.87 7.29 -8.08
N ASP A 103 32.35 8.18 -8.94
CA ASP A 103 33.30 9.23 -8.56
C ASP A 103 32.65 10.29 -7.68
N LEU A 104 31.33 10.52 -7.86
CA LEU A 104 30.58 11.53 -7.16
C LEU A 104 29.14 11.09 -6.90
N VAL A 105 28.68 11.24 -5.67
CA VAL A 105 27.26 11.14 -5.30
C VAL A 105 26.87 12.38 -4.54
N ILE A 106 26.07 13.23 -5.19
CA ILE A 106 25.57 14.46 -4.60
C ILE A 106 24.14 14.23 -4.12
N HIS A 107 23.87 14.62 -2.90
CA HIS A 107 22.54 14.65 -2.31
C HIS A 107 22.11 16.10 -2.13
N TYR A 108 20.89 16.41 -2.52
CA TYR A 108 20.25 17.69 -2.32
C TYR A 108 18.94 17.57 -1.55
N ASP A 109 18.79 18.37 -0.53
CA ASP A 109 17.51 18.67 0.10
C ASP A 109 17.42 20.17 0.45
N LEU A 110 16.19 20.71 0.57
CA LEU A 110 15.98 22.13 0.82
C LEU A 110 16.56 22.62 2.15
N ALA A 111 16.64 21.76 3.16
CA ALA A 111 17.08 22.15 4.50
C ALA A 111 18.60 22.23 4.61
N ARG A 112 19.32 21.35 3.92
CA ARG A 112 20.78 21.18 4.03
C ARG A 112 21.53 21.62 2.78
N GLY A 113 20.86 21.77 1.63
CA GLY A 113 21.48 22.11 0.36
C GLY A 113 22.25 20.94 -0.25
N LEU A 114 23.23 21.26 -1.10
CA LEU A 114 24.07 20.28 -1.78
C LEU A 114 25.13 19.70 -0.84
N ARG A 115 25.26 18.39 -0.81
CA ARG A 115 26.28 17.67 -0.04
C ARG A 115 26.67 16.37 -0.73
N CYS A 116 27.90 15.91 -0.52
CA CYS A 116 28.29 14.56 -0.91
C CYS A 116 27.83 13.55 0.13
N ILE A 117 27.44 12.35 -0.32
CA ILE A 117 27.13 11.21 0.53
C ILE A 117 27.93 9.98 0.07
N ALA A 118 28.51 9.26 1.01
CA ALA A 118 29.33 8.07 0.74
C ALA A 118 29.01 6.92 1.72
N GLY A 119 27.87 7.00 2.42
CA GLY A 119 27.55 6.08 3.50
C GLY A 119 28.60 6.11 4.60
N SER A 120 29.05 4.94 5.07
CA SER A 120 30.04 4.82 6.15
C SER A 120 31.49 5.09 5.73
N ASN A 121 31.77 5.33 4.43
CA ASN A 121 33.13 5.47 3.92
C ASN A 121 33.63 6.92 3.97
N GLY A 122 34.24 7.33 5.09
CA GLY A 122 34.75 8.69 5.30
C GLY A 122 35.87 9.11 4.33
N LYS A 123 36.76 8.19 3.92
CA LYS A 123 37.83 8.50 2.95
C LYS A 123 37.23 8.81 1.59
N ARG A 124 36.25 8.04 1.15
CA ARG A 124 35.52 8.29 -0.10
C ARG A 124 34.79 9.63 -0.06
N LEU A 125 34.18 9.98 1.08
CA LEU A 125 33.48 11.24 1.26
C LEU A 125 34.41 12.45 1.04
N VAL A 126 35.62 12.42 1.61
CA VAL A 126 36.60 13.49 1.43
C VAL A 126 36.97 13.65 -0.06
N GLY A 127 37.28 12.56 -0.75
CA GLY A 127 37.60 12.62 -2.18
C GLY A 127 36.44 13.12 -3.04
N MET A 128 35.20 12.78 -2.70
CA MET A 128 34.00 13.31 -3.37
C MET A 128 33.83 14.81 -3.16
N VAL A 129 34.06 15.30 -1.93
CA VAL A 129 33.97 16.74 -1.63
C VAL A 129 35.04 17.53 -2.39
N GLU A 130 36.27 17.03 -2.44
CA GLU A 130 37.34 17.65 -3.23
C GLU A 130 37.00 17.70 -4.73
N THR A 131 36.45 16.60 -5.25
CA THR A 131 36.03 16.52 -6.64
C THR A 131 34.86 17.48 -6.92
N ALA A 132 33.84 17.51 -6.09
CA ALA A 132 32.70 18.41 -6.23
C ALA A 132 33.16 19.88 -6.19
N ASN A 133 34.00 20.24 -5.20
CA ASN A 133 34.52 21.61 -5.07
C ASN A 133 35.31 22.07 -6.31
N ARG A 134 36.03 21.17 -6.94
CA ARG A 134 36.76 21.45 -8.20
C ARG A 134 35.80 21.69 -9.38
N TRP A 135 34.66 21.00 -9.41
CA TRP A 135 33.75 21.05 -10.54
C TRP A 135 32.71 22.17 -10.43
N ILE A 136 32.14 22.40 -9.26
CA ILE A 136 31.00 23.32 -9.05
C ILE A 136 31.27 24.41 -8.01
N GLY A 137 32.48 24.44 -7.42
CA GLY A 137 32.83 25.36 -6.36
C GLY A 137 32.54 24.80 -4.96
N ASP A 138 32.90 25.55 -3.92
CA ASP A 138 32.76 25.10 -2.54
C ASP A 138 31.30 24.81 -2.20
N LEU A 139 31.01 23.53 -1.96
CA LEU A 139 29.67 23.06 -1.62
C LEU A 139 29.07 23.76 -0.38
N ARG A 140 29.94 24.15 0.58
CA ARG A 140 29.52 24.83 1.81
C ARG A 140 29.07 26.29 1.57
N ALA A 141 29.61 26.90 0.50
CA ALA A 141 29.26 28.27 0.12
C ALA A 141 28.05 28.33 -0.82
N LEU A 142 27.65 27.21 -1.41
CA LEU A 142 26.49 27.17 -2.31
C LEU A 142 25.18 27.38 -1.55
N PRO A 143 24.30 28.27 -2.07
CA PRO A 143 22.99 28.47 -1.46
C PRO A 143 22.13 27.21 -1.45
N ARG A 144 21.26 27.10 -0.43
CA ARG A 144 20.31 26.00 -0.31
C ARG A 144 19.09 26.16 -1.22
N ASP A 145 18.89 27.33 -1.76
CA ASP A 145 17.80 27.65 -2.68
C ASP A 145 17.78 26.69 -3.88
N PRO A 146 16.63 26.08 -4.23
CA PRO A 146 16.55 25.07 -5.30
C PRO A 146 17.04 25.59 -6.64
N THR A 147 16.72 26.84 -7.00
CA THR A 147 17.09 27.41 -8.30
C THR A 147 18.60 27.47 -8.45
N LYS A 148 19.28 27.92 -7.40
CA LYS A 148 20.76 28.03 -7.40
C LYS A 148 21.43 26.67 -7.31
N ALA A 149 20.85 25.76 -6.52
CA ALA A 149 21.33 24.39 -6.42
C ALA A 149 21.22 23.65 -7.76
N LEU A 150 20.06 23.74 -8.43
CA LEU A 150 19.87 23.13 -9.75
C LEU A 150 20.77 23.77 -10.81
N ALA A 151 20.99 25.10 -10.75
CA ALA A 151 21.93 25.77 -11.66
C ALA A 151 23.38 25.28 -11.47
N ALA A 152 23.82 25.06 -10.23
CA ALA A 152 25.14 24.49 -9.94
C ALA A 152 25.26 23.04 -10.44
N LEU A 153 24.20 22.24 -10.27
CA LEU A 153 24.15 20.88 -10.79
C LEU A 153 24.11 20.86 -12.33
N ASP A 154 23.38 21.77 -12.95
CA ASP A 154 23.38 21.89 -14.42
C ASP A 154 24.76 22.25 -14.96
N LEU A 155 25.50 23.15 -14.27
CA LEU A 155 26.88 23.46 -14.59
C LEU A 155 27.78 22.21 -14.53
N LEU A 156 27.57 21.33 -13.52
CA LEU A 156 28.27 20.04 -13.44
C LEU A 156 27.95 19.16 -14.65
N VAL A 157 26.69 19.06 -15.02
CA VAL A 157 26.22 18.27 -16.18
C VAL A 157 26.84 18.82 -17.46
N GLN A 158 26.78 20.13 -17.70
CA GLN A 158 27.34 20.77 -18.90
C GLN A 158 28.86 20.59 -18.98
N LYS A 159 29.58 20.80 -17.89
CA LYS A 159 31.03 20.56 -17.84
C LYS A 159 31.37 19.10 -18.14
N ASN A 160 30.58 18.16 -17.62
CA ASN A 160 30.80 16.73 -17.84
C ASN A 160 30.53 16.32 -19.30
N ILE A 161 29.54 16.96 -19.96
CA ILE A 161 29.28 16.78 -21.40
C ILE A 161 30.48 17.24 -22.25
N MET A 162 31.08 18.38 -21.88
CA MET A 162 32.18 19.01 -22.61
C MET A 162 33.55 18.40 -22.30
N ALA A 163 33.68 17.66 -21.20
CA ALA A 163 34.95 17.07 -20.77
C ALA A 163 35.45 16.00 -21.73
N ASP A 164 36.77 15.87 -21.82
CA ASP A 164 37.40 14.74 -22.53
C ASP A 164 36.92 13.42 -21.94
N PRO A 165 36.75 12.37 -22.74
CA PRO A 165 36.26 11.07 -22.26
C PRO A 165 36.98 10.50 -21.02
N LYS A 166 38.29 10.73 -20.91
CA LYS A 166 39.12 10.30 -19.77
C LYS A 166 38.89 11.09 -18.48
N ASP A 167 38.35 12.31 -18.58
CA ASP A 167 38.13 13.23 -17.46
C ASP A 167 36.67 13.28 -17.02
N ARG A 168 35.79 12.53 -17.69
CA ARG A 168 34.36 12.45 -17.37
C ARG A 168 34.11 11.77 -16.04
N LEU A 169 33.23 12.37 -15.25
CA LEU A 169 32.82 11.83 -13.96
C LEU A 169 31.62 10.89 -14.13
N ARG A 170 31.62 9.84 -13.33
CA ARG A 170 30.42 9.06 -13.03
C ARG A 170 29.76 9.72 -11.81
N ALA A 171 28.64 10.37 -12.03
CA ALA A 171 28.00 11.16 -10.99
C ALA A 171 26.52 10.79 -10.83
N ALA A 172 26.10 10.54 -9.58
CA ALA A 172 24.71 10.39 -9.20
C ALA A 172 24.25 11.66 -8.46
N ILE A 173 23.08 12.16 -8.84
CA ILE A 173 22.41 13.29 -8.21
C ILE A 173 21.14 12.78 -7.59
N VAL A 174 21.07 12.82 -6.25
CA VAL A 174 19.92 12.40 -5.46
C VAL A 174 19.23 13.64 -4.92
N ILE A 175 17.98 13.87 -5.33
CA ILE A 175 17.15 14.98 -4.87
C ILE A 175 16.07 14.43 -3.97
N ASP A 176 16.16 14.72 -2.68
CA ASP A 176 15.19 14.28 -1.68
C ASP A 176 14.04 15.30 -1.56
N HIS A 177 12.85 14.81 -1.17
CA HIS A 177 11.62 15.60 -1.14
C HIS A 177 11.33 16.31 -2.48
N ALA A 178 11.40 15.55 -3.56
CA ALA A 178 11.33 16.05 -4.93
C ALA A 178 10.03 16.84 -5.24
N GLY A 179 8.94 16.54 -4.55
CA GLY A 179 7.68 17.30 -4.66
C GLY A 179 7.78 18.76 -4.27
N TYR A 180 8.78 19.17 -3.45
CA TYR A 180 9.03 20.58 -3.17
C TYR A 180 9.91 21.27 -4.23
N VAL A 181 10.63 20.50 -5.03
CA VAL A 181 11.48 21.03 -6.11
C VAL A 181 10.70 21.10 -7.42
N ALA A 182 9.94 20.07 -7.72
CA ALA A 182 9.10 19.97 -8.91
C ALA A 182 7.65 19.55 -8.50
N PRO A 183 6.89 20.48 -7.90
CA PRO A 183 5.56 20.17 -7.37
C PRO A 183 4.56 19.81 -8.46
N SER A 184 3.57 19.00 -8.08
CA SER A 184 2.38 18.76 -8.90
C SER A 184 1.45 19.98 -8.88
N GLY A 185 0.62 20.13 -9.91
CA GLY A 185 -0.40 21.16 -10.01
C GLY A 185 -0.40 21.88 -11.36
N ASP A 186 -1.55 22.46 -11.70
CA ASP A 186 -1.78 23.12 -13.00
C ASP A 186 -1.20 24.54 -13.05
N ARG A 187 -1.06 25.19 -11.89
CA ARG A 187 -0.56 26.57 -11.76
C ARG A 187 0.75 26.59 -11.00
N LEU A 188 1.83 26.35 -11.71
CA LEU A 188 3.18 26.47 -11.17
C LEU A 188 3.65 27.93 -11.33
N ASP A 189 4.34 28.45 -10.32
CA ASP A 189 5.07 29.70 -10.44
C ASP A 189 6.27 29.56 -11.40
N LEU A 190 6.86 30.67 -11.81
CA LEU A 190 7.98 30.67 -12.75
C LEU A 190 9.19 29.89 -12.22
N THR A 191 9.38 29.88 -10.91
CA THR A 191 10.48 29.18 -10.25
C THR A 191 10.32 27.68 -10.38
N ALA A 192 9.15 27.15 -10.00
CA ALA A 192 8.83 25.73 -10.13
C ALA A 192 8.83 25.26 -11.60
N GLN A 193 8.37 26.12 -12.53
CA GLN A 193 8.47 25.84 -13.96
C GLN A 193 9.93 25.73 -14.42
N THR A 194 10.81 26.61 -13.96
CA THR A 194 12.24 26.55 -14.29
C THR A 194 12.89 25.28 -13.77
N HIS A 195 12.60 24.88 -12.53
CA HIS A 195 13.10 23.63 -11.96
C HIS A 195 12.63 22.42 -12.78
N LEU A 196 11.33 22.38 -13.09
CA LEU A 196 10.74 21.31 -13.87
C LEU A 196 11.39 21.19 -15.25
N VAL A 197 11.57 22.29 -15.96
CA VAL A 197 12.23 22.31 -17.28
C VAL A 197 13.67 21.83 -17.18
N THR A 198 14.42 22.23 -16.15
CA THR A 198 15.78 21.74 -15.92
C THR A 198 15.82 20.20 -15.78
N LEU A 199 14.94 19.64 -14.94
CA LEU A 199 14.87 18.20 -14.73
C LEU A 199 14.42 17.45 -16.00
N LEU A 200 13.47 18.00 -16.76
CA LEU A 200 13.05 17.44 -18.03
C LEU A 200 14.16 17.47 -19.09
N ASN A 201 14.95 18.54 -19.13
CA ASN A 201 16.11 18.63 -20.02
C ASN A 201 17.16 17.58 -19.69
N TRP A 202 17.44 17.34 -18.41
CA TRP A 202 18.34 16.25 -18.02
C TRP A 202 17.81 14.88 -18.43
N ALA A 203 16.52 14.61 -18.21
CA ALA A 203 15.91 13.34 -18.55
C ALA A 203 15.88 13.06 -20.06
N SER A 204 15.60 14.07 -20.88
CA SER A 204 15.44 13.93 -22.32
C SER A 204 16.73 14.05 -23.11
N SER A 205 17.81 14.58 -22.50
CA SER A 205 19.07 14.85 -23.19
C SER A 205 19.76 13.58 -23.71
N PRO A 206 20.00 13.44 -25.02
CA PRO A 206 20.72 12.31 -25.57
C PRO A 206 22.21 12.28 -25.15
N TYR A 207 22.77 13.44 -24.80
CA TYR A 207 24.14 13.54 -24.29
C TYR A 207 24.23 13.00 -22.87
N VAL A 208 23.32 13.37 -21.99
CA VAL A 208 23.25 12.85 -20.61
C VAL A 208 23.12 11.34 -20.58
N LYS A 209 22.29 10.76 -21.45
CA LYS A 209 22.11 9.30 -21.53
C LYS A 209 23.35 8.52 -21.94
N ARG A 210 24.28 9.18 -22.64
CA ARG A 210 25.57 8.57 -23.06
C ARG A 210 26.67 8.73 -22.02
N LEU A 211 26.43 9.55 -20.99
CA LEU A 211 27.32 9.75 -19.86
C LEU A 211 26.91 8.83 -18.70
N ASN A 212 27.86 8.59 -17.81
CA ASN A 212 27.57 7.88 -16.57
C ASN A 212 26.98 8.86 -15.53
N LEU A 213 25.78 9.37 -15.85
CA LEU A 213 25.00 10.26 -14.97
C LEU A 213 23.71 9.57 -14.60
N ALA A 214 23.30 9.69 -13.32
CA ALA A 214 22.02 9.22 -12.83
C ALA A 214 21.36 10.31 -11.98
N PHE A 215 20.07 10.51 -12.17
CA PHE A 215 19.24 11.46 -11.42
C PHE A 215 18.18 10.67 -10.68
N ILE A 216 18.18 10.76 -9.35
CA ILE A 216 17.27 10.04 -8.47
C ILE A 216 16.45 11.06 -7.71
N LEU A 217 15.19 11.17 -8.04
CA LEU A 217 14.20 12.00 -7.35
C LEU A 217 13.49 11.13 -6.31
N ILE A 218 13.51 11.52 -5.05
CA ILE A 218 12.87 10.76 -3.97
C ILE A 218 11.73 11.57 -3.40
N ASP A 219 10.54 10.99 -3.39
CA ASP A 219 9.39 11.56 -2.68
C ASP A 219 8.47 10.42 -2.19
N PRO A 220 7.98 10.46 -0.95
CA PRO A 220 7.09 9.41 -0.45
C PRO A 220 5.76 9.36 -1.19
N ARG A 221 5.34 10.45 -1.83
CA ARG A 221 4.09 10.55 -2.58
C ARG A 221 4.36 10.79 -4.06
N TRP A 222 4.05 9.81 -4.88
CA TRP A 222 4.14 9.93 -6.34
C TRP A 222 3.36 11.14 -6.87
N SER A 223 2.16 11.37 -6.32
CA SER A 223 1.28 12.48 -6.68
C SER A 223 1.78 13.87 -6.29
N SER A 224 2.80 13.97 -5.44
CA SER A 224 3.45 15.26 -5.08
C SER A 224 4.40 15.76 -6.15
N VAL A 225 4.93 14.86 -6.97
CA VAL A 225 5.88 15.19 -8.05
C VAL A 225 5.09 15.51 -9.31
N SER A 226 5.54 16.52 -10.04
CA SER A 226 4.87 16.95 -11.27
C SER A 226 4.58 15.81 -12.23
N GLU A 227 3.32 15.71 -12.69
CA GLU A 227 2.89 14.72 -13.66
C GLU A 227 3.70 14.79 -14.97
N ARG A 228 4.18 15.96 -15.35
CA ARG A 228 5.05 16.15 -16.53
C ARG A 228 6.38 15.41 -16.42
N LEU A 229 6.86 15.15 -15.19
CA LEU A 229 8.01 14.27 -14.94
C LEU A 229 7.60 12.81 -14.85
N THR A 230 6.59 12.50 -14.06
CA THR A 230 6.23 11.11 -13.75
C THR A 230 5.58 10.38 -14.94
N SER A 231 4.95 11.09 -15.87
CA SER A 231 4.41 10.55 -17.14
C SER A 231 5.40 10.62 -18.32
N ASN A 232 6.59 11.21 -18.11
CA ASN A 232 7.57 11.37 -19.18
C ASN A 232 8.21 10.02 -19.54
N PRO A 233 8.27 9.62 -20.84
CA PRO A 233 8.84 8.34 -21.27
C PRO A 233 10.34 8.20 -20.98
N HIS A 234 11.03 9.31 -20.65
CA HIS A 234 12.45 9.32 -20.28
C HIS A 234 12.69 9.24 -18.78
N VAL A 235 11.63 9.17 -17.97
CA VAL A 235 11.69 9.08 -16.52
C VAL A 235 11.05 7.76 -16.08
N ALA A 236 11.72 6.99 -15.25
CA ALA A 236 11.17 5.76 -14.71
C ALA A 236 10.68 6.00 -13.28
N SER A 237 9.39 5.80 -13.04
CA SER A 237 8.82 5.78 -11.70
C SER A 237 8.93 4.38 -11.10
N ILE A 238 9.49 4.28 -9.91
CA ILE A 238 9.72 3.01 -9.20
C ILE A 238 9.15 3.13 -7.78
N GLU A 239 8.18 2.28 -7.48
CA GLU A 239 7.63 2.16 -6.13
C GLU A 239 8.62 1.41 -5.23
N VAL A 240 8.94 1.99 -4.07
CA VAL A 240 9.60 1.32 -2.96
C VAL A 240 8.50 0.75 -2.07
N PRO A 241 8.23 -0.56 -2.12
CA PRO A 241 7.13 -1.15 -1.39
C PRO A 241 7.45 -1.29 0.11
N LEU A 242 6.42 -1.47 0.93
CA LEU A 242 6.60 -1.93 2.29
C LEU A 242 7.25 -3.34 2.30
N PRO A 243 7.98 -3.68 3.37
CA PRO A 243 8.71 -4.95 3.43
C PRO A 243 7.76 -6.16 3.41
N ASN A 244 8.15 -7.20 2.68
CA ASN A 244 7.46 -8.48 2.69
C ASN A 244 7.73 -9.27 3.99
N GLU A 245 7.06 -10.42 4.17
CA GLU A 245 7.18 -11.27 5.36
C GLU A 245 8.63 -11.68 5.65
N ALA A 246 9.36 -12.13 4.63
CA ALA A 246 10.75 -12.57 4.77
C ALA A 246 11.68 -11.41 5.18
N GLN A 247 11.49 -10.23 4.60
CA GLN A 247 12.25 -9.03 4.95
C GLN A 247 11.97 -8.58 6.40
N ARG A 248 10.71 -8.62 6.84
CA ARG A 248 10.35 -8.31 8.22
C ARG A 248 10.93 -9.33 9.20
N ALA A 249 10.83 -10.62 8.89
CA ALA A 249 11.41 -11.67 9.75
C ALA A 249 12.94 -11.53 9.85
N ALA A 250 13.64 -11.25 8.75
CA ALA A 250 15.08 -11.01 8.75
C ALA A 250 15.46 -9.77 9.58
N PHE A 251 14.68 -8.68 9.47
CA PHE A 251 14.92 -7.48 10.27
C PHE A 251 14.65 -7.70 11.77
N LEU A 252 13.59 -8.43 12.10
CA LEU A 252 13.28 -8.80 13.50
C LEU A 252 14.37 -9.70 14.09
N ALA A 253 14.89 -10.66 13.33
CA ALA A 253 16.02 -11.48 13.74
C ALA A 253 17.25 -10.62 14.04
N TYR A 254 17.53 -9.63 13.20
CA TYR A 254 18.61 -8.66 13.43
C TYR A 254 18.39 -7.82 14.70
N GLN A 255 17.20 -7.27 14.92
CA GLN A 255 16.89 -6.44 16.09
C GLN A 255 16.86 -7.22 17.41
N LEU A 256 16.55 -8.50 17.35
CA LEU A 256 16.46 -9.41 18.50
C LEU A 256 17.74 -10.21 18.73
N GLN A 257 18.78 -9.99 17.92
CA GLN A 257 20.05 -10.68 18.07
C GLN A 257 20.64 -10.47 19.47
N GLY A 258 20.98 -11.57 20.16
CA GLY A 258 21.52 -11.54 21.53
C GLY A 258 20.49 -11.23 22.63
N LYS A 259 19.20 -11.16 22.31
CA LYS A 259 18.11 -10.95 23.26
C LYS A 259 17.32 -12.23 23.51
N ASP A 260 16.74 -12.37 24.70
CA ASP A 260 15.83 -13.47 25.03
C ASP A 260 14.43 -13.21 24.41
N VAL A 261 14.19 -13.81 23.24
CA VAL A 261 12.92 -13.62 22.49
C VAL A 261 11.70 -14.05 23.31
N PRO A 262 11.68 -15.20 24.02
CA PRO A 262 10.57 -15.59 24.89
C PRO A 262 10.25 -14.60 26.01
N ALA A 263 11.22 -13.85 26.50
CA ALA A 263 10.99 -12.79 27.49
C ALA A 263 10.31 -11.55 26.88
N ILE A 264 10.57 -11.28 25.57
CA ILE A 264 10.08 -10.09 24.86
C ILE A 264 8.73 -10.36 24.20
N SER A 265 8.49 -11.56 23.68
CA SER A 265 7.31 -11.88 22.87
C SER A 265 6.78 -13.28 23.16
N GLU A 266 5.47 -13.46 23.02
CA GLU A 266 4.84 -14.79 22.98
C GLU A 266 5.02 -15.48 21.62
N TYR A 267 5.39 -14.70 20.59
CA TYR A 267 5.54 -15.18 19.22
C TYR A 267 7.01 -15.37 18.88
N SER A 268 7.29 -16.39 18.08
CA SER A 268 8.59 -16.60 17.44
C SER A 268 8.87 -15.52 16.39
N VAL A 269 10.14 -15.35 16.02
CA VAL A 269 10.53 -14.36 14.99
C VAL A 269 9.82 -14.56 13.65
N PRO A 270 9.68 -15.78 13.10
CA PRO A 270 8.89 -16.00 11.89
C PRO A 270 7.42 -15.62 12.05
N GLU A 271 6.79 -15.95 13.18
CA GLU A 271 5.40 -15.57 13.47
C GLU A 271 5.24 -14.06 13.56
N LEU A 272 6.17 -13.37 14.24
CA LEU A 272 6.18 -11.90 14.27
C LEU A 272 6.31 -11.33 12.84
N GLY A 273 7.19 -11.89 12.00
CA GLY A 273 7.32 -11.49 10.60
C GLY A 273 6.01 -11.59 9.83
N LYS A 274 5.24 -12.65 10.06
CA LYS A 274 3.91 -12.85 9.46
C LYS A 274 2.87 -11.88 10.03
N LEU A 275 2.81 -11.77 11.37
CA LEU A 275 1.81 -10.96 12.06
C LEU A 275 1.99 -9.46 11.84
N THR A 276 3.20 -8.99 11.53
CA THR A 276 3.54 -7.58 11.28
C THR A 276 3.28 -7.13 9.82
N ALA A 277 2.50 -7.87 9.06
CA ALA A 277 2.10 -7.46 7.71
C ALA A 277 1.52 -6.02 7.71
N GLY A 278 1.95 -5.20 6.77
CA GLY A 278 1.55 -3.79 6.66
C GLY A 278 2.42 -2.80 7.45
N ILE A 279 3.45 -3.26 8.15
CA ILE A 279 4.32 -2.41 8.98
C ILE A 279 5.69 -2.26 8.30
N GLY A 280 6.23 -1.04 8.28
CA GLY A 280 7.59 -0.75 7.83
C GLY A 280 8.66 -1.22 8.82
N LEU A 281 9.91 -1.34 8.38
CA LEU A 281 11.02 -1.80 9.24
C LEU A 281 11.32 -0.82 10.38
N THR A 282 11.25 0.48 10.09
CA THR A 282 11.42 1.53 11.12
C THR A 282 10.36 1.44 12.21
N ASP A 283 9.10 1.16 11.83
CA ASP A 283 8.03 0.96 12.81
C ASP A 283 8.20 -0.35 13.59
N LEU A 284 8.76 -1.41 12.97
CA LEU A 284 9.14 -2.64 13.66
C LEU A 284 10.24 -2.41 14.68
N GLU A 285 11.22 -1.57 14.38
CA GLU A 285 12.24 -1.17 15.36
C GLU A 285 11.61 -0.52 16.58
N VAL A 286 10.69 0.44 16.36
CA VAL A 286 9.96 1.09 17.46
C VAL A 286 9.17 0.07 18.27
N LEU A 287 8.52 -0.91 17.62
CA LEU A 287 7.76 -1.97 18.29
C LEU A 287 8.66 -2.81 19.20
N VAL A 288 9.78 -3.31 18.67
CA VAL A 288 10.73 -4.13 19.44
C VAL A 288 11.36 -3.33 20.58
N ARG A 289 11.80 -2.10 20.31
CA ARG A 289 12.40 -1.21 21.30
C ARG A 289 11.43 -0.89 22.42
N SER A 290 10.18 -0.57 22.10
CA SER A 290 9.13 -0.30 23.09
C SER A 290 8.88 -1.51 24.00
N ALA A 291 8.86 -2.72 23.46
CA ALA A 291 8.70 -3.93 24.26
C ALA A 291 9.88 -4.16 25.20
N VAL A 292 11.11 -3.99 24.69
CA VAL A 292 12.35 -4.17 25.47
C VAL A 292 12.47 -3.12 26.58
N GLU A 293 12.25 -1.83 26.26
CA GLU A 293 12.42 -0.72 27.20
C GLU A 293 11.31 -0.67 28.27
N SER A 294 10.07 -0.98 27.89
CA SER A 294 8.96 -1.00 28.84
C SER A 294 8.92 -2.26 29.71
N GLY A 295 9.70 -3.29 29.39
CA GLY A 295 9.63 -4.61 30.02
C GLY A 295 8.27 -5.31 29.83
N ARG A 296 7.41 -4.78 28.96
CA ARG A 296 6.09 -5.34 28.66
C ARG A 296 6.22 -6.33 27.50
N LYS A 297 5.90 -7.59 27.80
CA LYS A 297 5.91 -8.65 26.78
C LYS A 297 4.90 -8.36 25.67
N LEU A 298 5.30 -8.63 24.43
CA LEU A 298 4.41 -8.61 23.26
C LEU A 298 3.47 -9.82 23.32
N ASP A 299 2.44 -9.71 24.16
CA ASP A 299 1.31 -10.63 24.18
C ASP A 299 0.35 -10.33 23.02
N ARG A 300 -0.65 -11.18 22.85
CA ARG A 300 -1.61 -11.08 21.74
C ARG A 300 -2.35 -9.74 21.71
N ASP A 301 -2.78 -9.24 22.85
CA ASP A 301 -3.65 -8.04 22.92
C ASP A 301 -2.82 -6.77 22.72
N TYR A 302 -1.67 -6.66 23.37
CA TYR A 302 -0.76 -5.53 23.17
C TYR A 302 -0.24 -5.45 21.75
N PHE A 303 0.13 -6.60 21.16
CA PHE A 303 0.56 -6.66 19.79
C PHE A 303 -0.54 -6.20 18.82
N LYS A 304 -1.78 -6.69 19.01
CA LYS A 304 -2.94 -6.30 18.18
C LYS A 304 -3.20 -4.80 18.25
N GLU A 305 -3.19 -4.23 19.45
CA GLU A 305 -3.41 -2.79 19.66
C GLU A 305 -2.30 -1.95 19.01
N LEU A 306 -1.04 -2.35 19.22
CA LEU A 306 0.11 -1.62 18.67
C LEU A 306 0.12 -1.67 17.13
N LYS A 307 -0.11 -2.85 16.56
CA LYS A 307 -0.25 -3.02 15.09
C LYS A 307 -1.36 -2.12 14.53
N LYS A 308 -2.53 -2.11 15.15
CA LYS A 308 -3.65 -1.25 14.77
C LYS A 308 -3.22 0.22 14.72
N ARG A 309 -2.63 0.73 15.79
CA ARG A 309 -2.16 2.12 15.88
C ARG A 309 -1.12 2.46 14.80
N LEU A 310 -0.17 1.55 14.54
CA LEU A 310 0.87 1.79 13.54
C LEU A 310 0.28 1.88 12.13
N ILE A 311 -0.62 0.98 11.77
CA ILE A 311 -1.27 0.98 10.45
C ILE A 311 -2.20 2.19 10.29
N GLU A 312 -3.00 2.52 11.30
CA GLU A 312 -3.87 3.69 11.29
C GLU A 312 -3.05 4.99 11.15
N ARG A 313 -1.89 5.06 11.81
CA ARG A 313 -0.95 6.18 11.65
C ARG A 313 -0.37 6.26 10.24
N GLN A 314 0.07 5.15 9.67
CA GLN A 314 0.58 5.11 8.29
C GLN A 314 -0.49 5.53 7.28
N ALA A 315 -1.73 5.11 7.51
CA ALA A 315 -2.90 5.49 6.71
C ALA A 315 -3.46 6.87 7.06
N GLN A 316 -2.83 7.63 7.97
CA GLN A 316 -3.29 8.95 8.44
C GLN A 316 -4.76 8.95 8.93
N GLY A 317 -5.22 7.87 9.55
CA GLY A 317 -6.58 7.71 10.04
C GLY A 317 -7.65 7.47 8.96
N LEU A 318 -7.23 7.26 7.71
CA LEU A 318 -8.14 6.94 6.58
C LEU A 318 -8.54 5.47 6.54
N LEU A 319 -7.82 4.59 7.23
CA LEU A 319 -8.21 3.21 7.50
C LEU A 319 -8.58 3.07 8.98
N GLU A 320 -9.70 2.43 9.24
CA GLU A 320 -10.14 2.06 10.57
C GLU A 320 -10.30 0.55 10.66
N PHE A 321 -9.65 -0.08 11.65
CA PHE A 321 -9.81 -1.51 11.86
C PHE A 321 -11.19 -1.85 12.39
N VAL A 322 -11.81 -2.84 11.79
CA VAL A 322 -13.04 -3.46 12.29
C VAL A 322 -12.67 -4.51 13.33
N GLU A 323 -13.25 -4.38 14.52
CA GLU A 323 -13.24 -5.43 15.54
C GLU A 323 -14.59 -6.13 15.52
N PRO A 324 -14.72 -7.23 14.76
CA PRO A 324 -15.99 -7.90 14.63
C PRO A 324 -16.39 -8.54 15.97
N LYS A 325 -17.49 -8.08 16.53
CA LYS A 325 -18.07 -8.65 17.76
C LYS A 325 -18.97 -9.85 17.47
N TRP A 326 -19.43 -9.97 16.22
CA TRP A 326 -20.44 -10.91 15.78
C TRP A 326 -19.98 -11.64 14.51
N GLY A 327 -20.39 -12.90 14.36
CA GLY A 327 -20.19 -13.67 13.13
C GLY A 327 -21.47 -13.78 12.30
N LEU A 328 -21.38 -14.40 11.14
CA LEU A 328 -22.52 -14.60 10.21
C LEU A 328 -23.71 -15.37 10.82
N ALA A 329 -23.47 -16.17 11.84
CA ALA A 329 -24.56 -16.86 12.56
C ALA A 329 -25.55 -15.89 13.26
N THR A 330 -25.12 -14.63 13.52
CA THR A 330 -25.97 -13.61 14.12
C THR A 330 -26.84 -12.87 13.10
N VAL A 331 -26.54 -13.02 11.82
CA VAL A 331 -27.31 -12.40 10.74
C VAL A 331 -28.57 -13.24 10.51
N VAL A 332 -29.73 -12.61 10.60
CA VAL A 332 -31.03 -13.23 10.34
C VAL A 332 -31.38 -13.05 8.86
N GLY A 333 -31.93 -14.09 8.24
CA GLY A 333 -32.27 -14.08 6.83
C GLY A 333 -31.05 -14.21 5.89
N HIS A 334 -31.30 -13.96 4.63
CA HIS A 334 -30.28 -13.95 3.55
C HIS A 334 -29.44 -15.25 3.47
N GLU A 335 -30.07 -16.42 3.68
CA GLU A 335 -29.38 -17.72 3.80
C GLU A 335 -28.48 -18.06 2.59
N GLY A 336 -28.95 -17.76 1.36
CA GLY A 336 -28.14 -17.96 0.15
C GLY A 336 -26.88 -17.10 0.12
N ALA A 337 -26.98 -15.84 0.55
CA ALA A 337 -25.84 -14.94 0.66
C ALA A 337 -24.87 -15.41 1.75
N LYS A 338 -25.40 -15.77 2.93
CA LYS A 338 -24.57 -16.28 4.04
C LYS A 338 -23.80 -17.54 3.66
N LYS A 339 -24.47 -18.50 3.02
CA LYS A 339 -23.81 -19.73 2.55
C LYS A 339 -22.65 -19.41 1.62
N ARG A 340 -22.88 -18.59 0.59
CA ARG A 340 -21.83 -18.19 -0.35
C ARG A 340 -20.66 -17.50 0.35
N LEU A 341 -20.94 -16.57 1.24
CA LEU A 341 -19.90 -15.84 1.99
C LEU A 341 -19.11 -16.76 2.93
N LEU A 342 -19.73 -17.79 3.49
CA LEU A 342 -19.04 -18.80 4.30
C LEU A 342 -18.17 -19.71 3.44
N ASP A 343 -18.63 -20.12 2.26
CA ASP A 343 -17.86 -20.93 1.32
C ASP A 343 -16.60 -20.16 0.87
N ASP A 344 -16.76 -18.90 0.48
CA ASP A 344 -15.64 -18.03 0.08
C ASP A 344 -14.68 -17.76 1.27
N ALA A 345 -15.21 -17.60 2.50
CA ALA A 345 -14.41 -17.45 3.71
C ALA A 345 -13.55 -18.69 3.99
N GLU A 346 -14.09 -19.88 3.74
CA GLU A 346 -13.35 -21.14 3.89
C GLU A 346 -12.21 -21.25 2.86
N LEU A 347 -12.45 -20.85 1.61
CA LEU A 347 -11.43 -20.82 0.57
C LEU A 347 -10.27 -19.88 0.95
N ILE A 348 -10.58 -18.69 1.48
CA ILE A 348 -9.55 -17.76 1.98
C ILE A 348 -8.72 -18.38 3.10
N ARG A 349 -9.36 -19.06 4.06
CA ARG A 349 -8.67 -19.72 5.17
C ARG A 349 -7.76 -20.87 4.72
N ARG A 350 -8.14 -21.58 3.65
CA ARG A 350 -7.33 -22.64 3.04
C ARG A 350 -6.19 -22.10 2.17
N GLY A 351 -6.20 -20.81 1.86
CA GLY A 351 -5.20 -20.21 0.98
C GLY A 351 -5.49 -20.35 -0.51
N GLU A 352 -6.69 -20.79 -0.89
CA GLU A 352 -7.15 -20.95 -2.29
C GLU A 352 -7.58 -19.59 -2.86
N LEU A 353 -6.68 -18.62 -2.80
CA LEU A 353 -6.98 -17.20 -3.05
C LEU A 353 -7.41 -16.89 -4.48
N ASP A 354 -6.95 -17.67 -5.45
CA ASP A 354 -7.24 -17.43 -6.88
C ASP A 354 -8.71 -17.71 -7.24
N THR A 355 -9.42 -18.45 -6.40
CA THR A 355 -10.83 -18.81 -6.60
C THR A 355 -11.81 -17.83 -5.95
N VAL A 356 -11.30 -16.96 -5.07
CA VAL A 356 -12.11 -16.00 -4.32
C VAL A 356 -12.45 -14.79 -5.21
N PRO A 357 -13.68 -14.22 -5.12
CA PRO A 357 -14.00 -13.00 -5.84
C PRO A 357 -13.09 -11.82 -5.44
N MET A 358 -12.80 -10.92 -6.38
CA MET A 358 -12.09 -9.67 -6.09
C MET A 358 -12.87 -8.77 -5.13
N GLY A 359 -14.19 -8.85 -5.17
CA GLY A 359 -15.04 -8.06 -4.29
C GLY A 359 -16.53 -8.38 -4.39
N TYR A 360 -17.25 -7.83 -3.43
CA TYR A 360 -18.69 -7.96 -3.26
C TYR A 360 -19.35 -6.57 -3.31
N LEU A 361 -20.52 -6.51 -3.90
CA LEU A 361 -21.42 -5.36 -3.83
C LEU A 361 -22.65 -5.72 -2.99
N PHE A 362 -22.72 -5.17 -1.79
CA PHE A 362 -23.90 -5.26 -0.94
C PHE A 362 -24.83 -4.08 -1.25
N CYS A 363 -25.98 -4.35 -1.79
CA CYS A 363 -26.95 -3.32 -2.18
C CYS A 363 -28.32 -3.57 -1.58
N GLY A 364 -29.04 -2.50 -1.30
CA GLY A 364 -30.39 -2.58 -0.72
C GLY A 364 -30.77 -1.31 0.03
N PRO A 365 -32.05 -1.19 0.44
CA PRO A 365 -32.54 -0.03 1.14
C PRO A 365 -31.76 0.30 2.42
N VAL A 366 -31.92 1.53 2.92
CA VAL A 366 -31.33 1.94 4.21
C VAL A 366 -31.92 1.08 5.34
N GLY A 367 -31.08 0.70 6.30
CA GLY A 367 -31.51 -0.07 7.47
C GLY A 367 -31.58 -1.60 7.26
N THR A 368 -31.24 -2.14 6.07
CA THR A 368 -31.21 -3.58 5.81
C THR A 368 -30.00 -4.31 6.42
N GLY A 369 -29.11 -3.61 7.12
CA GLY A 369 -27.99 -4.23 7.82
C GLY A 369 -26.75 -4.51 6.95
N LYS A 370 -26.55 -3.81 5.82
CA LYS A 370 -25.38 -3.98 4.93
C LYS A 370 -24.06 -3.92 5.68
N THR A 371 -23.85 -2.87 6.47
CA THR A 371 -22.62 -2.65 7.24
C THR A 371 -22.45 -3.73 8.31
N PHE A 372 -23.53 -4.14 8.98
CA PHE A 372 -23.53 -5.22 9.96
C PHE A 372 -23.15 -6.56 9.30
N LEU A 373 -23.75 -6.89 8.17
CA LEU A 373 -23.41 -8.10 7.42
C LEU A 373 -21.93 -8.13 7.01
N ALA A 374 -21.40 -7.03 6.45
CA ALA A 374 -19.99 -6.93 6.06
C ALA A 374 -19.03 -7.14 7.27
N GLN A 375 -19.37 -6.57 8.43
CA GLN A 375 -18.61 -6.78 9.67
C GLN A 375 -18.71 -8.24 10.16
N CYS A 376 -19.88 -8.87 10.10
CA CYS A 376 -20.06 -10.27 10.45
C CYS A 376 -19.28 -11.22 9.51
N VAL A 377 -19.22 -10.90 8.21
CA VAL A 377 -18.40 -11.63 7.24
C VAL A 377 -16.92 -11.54 7.64
N ALA A 378 -16.42 -10.35 7.93
CA ALA A 378 -15.04 -10.14 8.37
C ALA A 378 -14.71 -10.96 9.62
N GLY A 379 -15.64 -11.02 10.59
CA GLY A 379 -15.50 -11.84 11.77
C GLY A 379 -15.46 -13.35 11.50
N SER A 380 -16.22 -13.79 10.50
CA SER A 380 -16.29 -15.21 10.13
C SER A 380 -15.10 -15.66 9.28
N ILE A 381 -14.54 -14.78 8.45
CA ILE A 381 -13.34 -15.06 7.65
C ILE A 381 -12.10 -15.21 8.55
N GLY A 382 -12.00 -14.44 9.62
CA GLY A 382 -10.86 -14.46 10.54
C GLY A 382 -9.60 -13.77 10.01
N ILE A 383 -9.72 -12.96 8.95
CA ILE A 383 -8.66 -12.07 8.48
C ILE A 383 -8.92 -10.62 8.92
N PRO A 384 -7.89 -9.75 8.94
CA PRO A 384 -8.08 -8.35 9.25
C PRO A 384 -9.13 -7.69 8.34
N ALA A 385 -9.96 -6.83 8.91
CA ALA A 385 -10.91 -6.03 8.16
C ALA A 385 -10.73 -4.56 8.50
N VAL A 386 -10.83 -3.70 7.49
CA VAL A 386 -10.71 -2.26 7.62
C VAL A 386 -11.85 -1.55 6.91
N VAL A 387 -12.29 -0.45 7.47
CA VAL A 387 -13.19 0.49 6.80
C VAL A 387 -12.34 1.59 6.16
N LEU A 388 -12.53 1.80 4.87
CA LEU A 388 -11.96 2.92 4.17
C LEU A 388 -12.85 4.14 4.41
N LYS A 389 -12.32 5.11 5.18
CA LYS A 389 -13.03 6.37 5.47
C LYS A 389 -13.06 7.27 4.24
N ASN A 390 -14.00 8.21 4.24
CA ASN A 390 -14.08 9.20 3.18
C ASN A 390 -12.82 10.08 3.20
N PHE A 391 -12.06 10.03 2.14
CA PHE A 391 -10.78 10.72 1.97
C PHE A 391 -10.90 12.00 1.12
N ARG A 392 -12.11 12.45 0.80
CA ARG A 392 -12.32 13.72 0.09
C ARG A 392 -11.95 14.88 1.01
N SER A 393 -10.72 15.33 0.90
CA SER A 393 -10.19 16.53 1.54
C SER A 393 -10.56 17.77 0.70
N LYS A 394 -10.57 18.95 1.34
CA LYS A 394 -10.72 20.24 0.65
C LYS A 394 -9.53 20.58 -0.29
N TYR A 395 -8.43 19.85 -0.20
CA TYR A 395 -7.19 20.10 -0.94
C TYR A 395 -6.92 18.98 -1.95
N VAL A 396 -6.89 19.35 -3.22
CA VAL A 396 -6.82 18.47 -4.39
C VAL A 396 -5.63 17.50 -4.37
N GLY A 397 -4.42 17.95 -4.12
CA GLY A 397 -3.23 17.08 -4.15
C GLY A 397 -3.03 16.17 -2.94
N GLU A 398 -3.64 16.49 -1.78
CA GLU A 398 -3.54 15.67 -0.57
C GLU A 398 -4.36 14.38 -0.68
N THR A 399 -5.49 14.44 -1.36
CA THR A 399 -6.43 13.33 -1.47
C THR A 399 -5.84 12.15 -2.22
N GLU A 400 -5.19 12.41 -3.36
CA GLU A 400 -4.55 11.36 -4.17
C GLU A 400 -3.36 10.72 -3.44
N GLY A 401 -2.49 11.54 -2.83
CA GLY A 401 -1.35 11.05 -2.07
C GLY A 401 -1.74 10.24 -0.83
N ASN A 402 -2.85 10.60 -0.21
CA ASN A 402 -3.40 9.87 0.92
C ASN A 402 -3.95 8.51 0.48
N LEU A 403 -4.68 8.47 -0.64
CA LEU A 403 -5.18 7.22 -1.21
C LEU A 403 -4.05 6.30 -1.67
N GLU A 404 -3.02 6.83 -2.34
CA GLU A 404 -1.83 6.07 -2.74
C GLU A 404 -1.19 5.36 -1.54
N ARG A 405 -1.00 6.10 -0.43
CA ARG A 405 -0.46 5.54 0.81
C ARG A 405 -1.35 4.44 1.39
N VAL A 406 -2.65 4.67 1.44
CA VAL A 406 -3.64 3.67 1.90
C VAL A 406 -3.55 2.40 1.06
N LEU A 407 -3.53 2.53 -0.27
CA LEU A 407 -3.41 1.38 -1.17
C LEU A 407 -2.07 0.65 -0.99
N GLY A 408 -0.96 1.37 -0.75
CA GLY A 408 0.33 0.79 -0.41
C GLY A 408 0.28 -0.05 0.87
N VAL A 409 -0.37 0.46 1.93
CA VAL A 409 -0.59 -0.26 3.18
C VAL A 409 -1.43 -1.52 2.94
N LEU A 410 -2.55 -1.43 2.22
CA LEU A 410 -3.42 -2.57 1.91
C LEU A 410 -2.68 -3.68 1.15
N ARG A 411 -1.87 -3.32 0.15
CA ARG A 411 -1.05 -4.30 -0.62
C ARG A 411 -0.09 -5.09 0.25
N SER A 412 0.40 -4.48 1.31
CA SER A 412 1.41 -5.07 2.20
C SER A 412 0.82 -5.84 3.38
N MET A 413 -0.47 -5.65 3.69
CA MET A 413 -1.12 -6.29 4.85
C MET A 413 -1.31 -7.81 4.71
N GLY A 414 -1.25 -8.37 3.48
CA GLY A 414 -1.66 -9.76 3.20
C GLY A 414 -3.17 -9.85 3.06
N PRO A 415 -3.81 -10.98 3.31
CA PRO A 415 -5.26 -11.08 3.20
C PRO A 415 -5.97 -10.07 4.12
N VAL A 416 -6.77 -9.18 3.52
CA VAL A 416 -7.50 -8.12 4.21
C VAL A 416 -8.85 -7.88 3.54
N VAL A 417 -9.88 -7.66 4.35
CA VAL A 417 -11.21 -7.20 3.88
C VAL A 417 -11.22 -5.68 3.94
N VAL A 418 -11.59 -5.03 2.84
CA VAL A 418 -11.74 -3.58 2.75
C VAL A 418 -13.21 -3.24 2.57
N ILE A 419 -13.79 -2.62 3.58
CA ILE A 419 -15.18 -2.17 3.58
C ILE A 419 -15.23 -0.71 3.13
N VAL A 420 -16.01 -0.44 2.09
CA VAL A 420 -16.31 0.90 1.59
C VAL A 420 -17.80 1.13 1.80
N ASP A 421 -18.12 1.86 2.87
CA ASP A 421 -19.52 2.21 3.17
C ASP A 421 -19.94 3.45 2.36
N GLU A 422 -21.23 3.55 2.06
CA GLU A 422 -21.76 4.59 1.17
C GLU A 422 -20.95 4.75 -0.11
N ALA A 423 -20.65 3.62 -0.77
CA ALA A 423 -19.77 3.56 -1.93
C ALA A 423 -20.25 4.46 -3.09
N ASP A 424 -21.56 4.69 -3.22
CA ASP A 424 -22.14 5.64 -4.16
C ASP A 424 -21.76 7.09 -3.87
N ALA A 425 -21.65 7.47 -2.60
CA ALA A 425 -21.21 8.82 -2.21
C ALA A 425 -19.69 9.00 -2.41
N MET A 426 -18.91 7.94 -2.21
CA MET A 426 -17.44 7.96 -2.32
C MET A 426 -16.95 7.80 -3.77
N LEU A 427 -17.59 6.93 -4.56
CA LEU A 427 -17.13 6.48 -5.87
C LEU A 427 -18.10 6.83 -7.02
N GLY A 428 -19.28 7.39 -6.71
CA GLY A 428 -20.30 7.72 -7.71
C GLY A 428 -19.88 8.83 -8.65
N ASP A 429 -20.37 8.76 -9.89
CA ASP A 429 -20.25 9.82 -10.87
C ASP A 429 -21.06 11.05 -10.42
N ARG A 430 -20.40 12.19 -10.30
CA ARG A 430 -21.06 13.48 -10.14
C ARG A 430 -20.75 14.34 -11.33
N ASP A 431 -21.58 14.23 -12.34
CA ASP A 431 -21.56 15.08 -13.54
C ASP A 431 -21.96 16.55 -13.28
N GLN A 432 -22.15 16.94 -12.02
CA GLN A 432 -22.63 18.27 -11.66
C GLN A 432 -21.74 18.94 -10.60
N GLY A 433 -20.77 19.70 -11.08
CA GLY A 433 -20.12 20.78 -10.32
C GLY A 433 -18.62 20.70 -10.17
N GLY A 434 -17.89 21.41 -11.02
CA GLY A 434 -16.67 22.18 -10.73
C GLY A 434 -15.36 21.48 -10.30
N ASP A 435 -15.39 20.20 -9.89
CA ASP A 435 -14.19 19.49 -9.35
C ASP A 435 -13.97 18.13 -10.04
N SER A 436 -14.23 18.10 -11.34
CA SER A 436 -14.32 16.87 -12.15
C SER A 436 -13.00 16.07 -12.27
N GLY A 437 -11.86 16.67 -12.06
CA GLY A 437 -10.57 16.01 -12.27
C GLY A 437 -10.14 15.09 -11.13
N VAL A 438 -10.35 15.48 -9.88
CA VAL A 438 -9.87 14.72 -8.69
C VAL A 438 -10.72 13.49 -8.43
N GLY A 439 -12.05 13.63 -8.52
CA GLY A 439 -12.96 12.51 -8.35
C GLY A 439 -12.71 11.39 -9.36
N ALA A 440 -12.47 11.74 -10.63
CA ALA A 440 -12.15 10.79 -11.68
C ALA A 440 -10.81 10.06 -11.45
N ARG A 441 -9.77 10.77 -10.96
CA ARG A 441 -8.47 10.15 -10.64
C ARG A 441 -8.56 9.20 -9.45
N ILE A 442 -9.24 9.60 -8.38
CA ILE A 442 -9.49 8.74 -7.21
C ILE A 442 -10.23 7.47 -7.61
N PHE A 443 -11.30 7.64 -8.37
CA PHE A 443 -12.05 6.52 -8.93
C PHE A 443 -11.13 5.60 -9.75
N GLY A 444 -10.31 6.17 -10.65
CA GLY A 444 -9.34 5.44 -11.45
C GLY A 444 -8.34 4.64 -10.62
N MET A 445 -7.81 5.21 -9.54
CA MET A 445 -6.87 4.54 -8.63
C MET A 445 -7.53 3.35 -7.91
N ILE A 446 -8.73 3.52 -7.36
CA ILE A 446 -9.47 2.44 -6.68
C ILE A 446 -9.88 1.37 -7.69
N ALA A 447 -10.42 1.77 -8.83
CA ALA A 447 -10.83 0.86 -9.90
C ALA A 447 -9.66 0.05 -10.46
N SER A 448 -8.49 0.67 -10.62
CA SER A 448 -7.25 0.01 -11.02
C SER A 448 -6.79 -1.00 -9.96
N GLN A 449 -6.82 -0.61 -8.68
CA GLN A 449 -6.44 -1.51 -7.58
C GLN A 449 -7.40 -2.70 -7.46
N MET A 450 -8.72 -2.46 -7.58
CA MET A 450 -9.71 -3.53 -7.57
C MET A 450 -9.56 -4.50 -8.74
N GLY A 451 -9.13 -3.99 -9.90
CA GLY A 451 -8.93 -4.81 -11.11
C GLY A 451 -7.57 -5.52 -11.19
N ASP A 452 -6.68 -5.31 -10.23
CA ASP A 452 -5.37 -5.93 -10.23
C ASP A 452 -5.43 -7.36 -9.67
N THR A 453 -5.46 -8.33 -10.57
CA THR A 453 -5.59 -9.76 -10.24
C THR A 453 -4.45 -10.32 -9.39
N ARG A 454 -3.30 -9.63 -9.29
CA ARG A 454 -2.20 -10.01 -8.38
C ARG A 454 -2.61 -9.98 -6.90
N TYR A 455 -3.66 -9.24 -6.59
CA TYR A 455 -4.21 -9.09 -5.24
C TYR A 455 -5.52 -9.86 -5.03
N ARG A 456 -5.90 -10.76 -5.96
CA ARG A 456 -7.06 -11.64 -5.80
C ARG A 456 -6.94 -12.43 -4.51
N GLY A 457 -8.01 -12.45 -3.70
CA GLY A 457 -8.04 -13.07 -2.38
C GLY A 457 -7.13 -12.44 -1.31
N ARG A 458 -6.21 -11.54 -1.71
CA ARG A 458 -5.37 -10.77 -0.78
C ARG A 458 -6.03 -9.48 -0.34
N ILE A 459 -6.75 -8.81 -1.23
CA ILE A 459 -7.56 -7.64 -0.91
C ILE A 459 -8.97 -7.96 -1.38
N VAL A 460 -9.88 -8.19 -0.43
CA VAL A 460 -11.28 -8.50 -0.70
C VAL A 460 -12.11 -7.23 -0.48
N TRP A 461 -12.64 -6.67 -1.55
CA TRP A 461 -13.41 -5.44 -1.49
C TRP A 461 -14.87 -5.72 -1.16
N MET A 462 -15.44 -4.95 -0.22
CA MET A 462 -16.86 -4.97 0.11
C MET A 462 -17.43 -3.57 -0.07
N LEU A 463 -18.12 -3.34 -1.19
CA LEU A 463 -18.78 -2.07 -1.49
C LEU A 463 -20.22 -2.12 -0.96
N LEU A 464 -20.59 -1.18 -0.11
CA LEU A 464 -21.92 -1.09 0.48
C LEU A 464 -22.63 0.15 -0.07
N THR A 465 -23.83 -0.01 -0.59
CA THR A 465 -24.61 1.11 -1.14
C THR A 465 -26.11 0.92 -1.03
N ALA A 466 -26.83 2.01 -0.80
CA ALA A 466 -28.27 2.06 -0.97
C ALA A 466 -28.71 2.39 -2.41
N ARG A 467 -27.78 2.92 -3.21
CA ARG A 467 -28.02 3.43 -4.57
C ARG A 467 -27.05 2.78 -5.57
N PRO A 468 -27.21 1.48 -5.88
CA PRO A 468 -26.33 0.77 -6.81
C PRO A 468 -26.40 1.36 -8.23
N ASP A 469 -27.46 2.09 -8.57
CA ASP A 469 -27.63 2.82 -9.81
C ASP A 469 -26.60 3.96 -9.97
N LEU A 470 -26.16 4.59 -8.89
CA LEU A 470 -25.18 5.68 -8.88
C LEU A 470 -23.72 5.20 -8.94
N LEU A 471 -23.47 3.91 -8.74
CA LEU A 471 -22.13 3.37 -8.91
C LEU A 471 -21.82 3.16 -10.39
N PRO A 472 -20.63 3.60 -10.88
CA PRO A 472 -20.20 3.35 -12.25
C PRO A 472 -20.22 1.87 -12.61
N ILE A 473 -20.57 1.56 -13.86
CA ILE A 473 -20.67 0.17 -14.33
C ILE A 473 -19.33 -0.56 -14.22
N ASP A 474 -18.24 0.16 -14.35
CA ASP A 474 -16.90 -0.37 -14.19
C ASP A 474 -16.61 -0.97 -12.81
N MET A 475 -17.24 -0.50 -11.77
CA MET A 475 -17.09 -1.07 -10.42
C MET A 475 -17.85 -2.38 -10.24
N LYS A 476 -18.89 -2.60 -11.03
CA LYS A 476 -19.86 -3.71 -10.94
C LYS A 476 -19.52 -4.90 -11.84
N ARG A 477 -18.44 -4.80 -12.63
CA ARG A 477 -18.06 -5.84 -13.59
C ARG A 477 -17.17 -6.93 -12.99
N GLN A 478 -17.00 -8.03 -13.73
CA GLN A 478 -16.06 -9.10 -13.43
C GLN A 478 -14.63 -8.54 -13.24
N GLY A 479 -13.89 -9.08 -12.29
CA GLY A 479 -12.57 -8.60 -11.90
C GLY A 479 -12.59 -7.43 -10.91
N ARG A 480 -13.78 -7.02 -10.38
CA ARG A 480 -13.92 -5.97 -9.34
C ARG A 480 -14.95 -6.39 -8.31
N ALA A 481 -16.09 -5.71 -8.19
CA ALA A 481 -17.19 -6.19 -7.36
C ALA A 481 -18.00 -7.27 -8.11
N GLU A 482 -17.44 -8.46 -8.21
CA GLU A 482 -17.95 -9.56 -9.06
C GLU A 482 -19.25 -10.15 -8.55
N VAL A 483 -19.45 -10.13 -7.24
CA VAL A 483 -20.60 -10.78 -6.57
C VAL A 483 -21.53 -9.70 -6.02
N HIS A 484 -22.75 -9.68 -6.53
CA HIS A 484 -23.77 -8.75 -6.07
C HIS A 484 -24.71 -9.45 -5.10
N ILE A 485 -24.84 -8.90 -3.91
CA ILE A 485 -25.68 -9.41 -2.83
C ILE A 485 -26.75 -8.37 -2.51
N PRO A 486 -27.96 -8.55 -3.04
CA PRO A 486 -29.08 -7.69 -2.69
C PRO A 486 -29.61 -8.05 -1.29
N LEU A 487 -29.87 -7.03 -0.46
CA LEU A 487 -30.45 -7.15 0.86
C LEU A 487 -31.84 -6.49 0.84
N PHE A 488 -32.81 -7.20 1.40
CA PHE A 488 -34.19 -6.75 1.46
C PHE A 488 -34.66 -6.68 2.91
N TYR A 489 -35.79 -6.05 3.13
CA TYR A 489 -36.49 -6.13 4.39
C TYR A 489 -37.07 -7.53 4.58
N PRO A 490 -37.24 -8.01 5.82
CA PRO A 490 -37.84 -9.30 6.10
C PRO A 490 -39.29 -9.34 5.55
N THR A 491 -39.60 -10.38 4.80
CA THR A 491 -40.93 -10.56 4.19
C THR A 491 -41.74 -11.66 4.88
N GLU A 492 -41.07 -12.50 5.68
CA GLU A 492 -41.71 -13.61 6.39
C GLU A 492 -41.84 -13.30 7.89
N ASP A 493 -42.99 -13.62 8.50
CA ASP A 493 -43.22 -13.42 9.91
C ASP A 493 -42.19 -14.14 10.79
N ALA A 494 -41.81 -15.34 10.42
CA ALA A 494 -40.79 -16.12 11.13
C ALA A 494 -39.41 -15.42 11.14
N GLU A 495 -39.01 -14.84 10.01
CA GLU A 495 -37.77 -14.07 9.88
C GLU A 495 -37.83 -12.81 10.75
N LEU A 496 -38.93 -12.06 10.69
CA LEU A 496 -39.14 -10.86 11.44
C LEU A 496 -39.09 -11.13 12.96
N ARG A 497 -39.76 -12.18 13.46
CA ARG A 497 -39.71 -12.62 14.86
C ARG A 497 -38.30 -12.97 15.30
N ASN A 498 -37.57 -13.72 14.46
CA ASN A 498 -36.17 -14.08 14.74
C ASN A 498 -35.26 -12.83 14.78
N MET A 499 -35.53 -11.81 13.96
CA MET A 499 -34.81 -10.54 14.02
C MET A 499 -35.06 -9.81 15.36
N PHE A 500 -36.29 -9.72 15.87
CA PHE A 500 -36.58 -9.15 17.16
C PHE A 500 -35.82 -9.84 18.30
N VAL A 501 -35.83 -11.17 18.35
CA VAL A 501 -35.11 -11.96 19.35
C VAL A 501 -33.60 -11.75 19.26
N THR A 502 -33.07 -11.79 18.06
CA THR A 502 -31.61 -11.66 17.81
C THR A 502 -31.12 -10.25 18.16
N LEU A 503 -31.85 -9.22 17.76
CA LEU A 503 -31.49 -7.84 18.04
C LEU A 503 -31.66 -7.49 19.54
N ALA A 504 -32.63 -8.08 20.24
CA ALA A 504 -32.73 -7.97 21.71
C ALA A 504 -31.49 -8.54 22.39
N LYS A 505 -31.03 -9.74 21.97
CA LYS A 505 -29.79 -10.35 22.44
C LYS A 505 -28.55 -9.47 22.14
N LYS A 506 -28.49 -8.86 20.96
CA LYS A 506 -27.44 -7.89 20.58
C LYS A 506 -27.47 -6.64 21.50
N ALA A 507 -28.64 -6.19 21.89
CA ALA A 507 -28.83 -5.07 22.82
C ALA A 507 -28.54 -5.40 24.31
N GLY A 508 -28.11 -6.64 24.60
CA GLY A 508 -27.78 -7.10 25.95
C GLY A 508 -28.99 -7.44 26.80
N THR A 509 -30.16 -7.70 26.19
CA THR A 509 -31.39 -8.10 26.88
C THR A 509 -31.98 -9.38 26.28
N THR A 510 -33.02 -9.89 26.88
CA THR A 510 -33.73 -11.06 26.35
C THR A 510 -35.15 -10.71 25.99
N LEU A 511 -35.63 -11.24 24.90
CA LEU A 511 -37.00 -11.21 24.42
C LEU A 511 -37.38 -12.61 23.99
N ALA A 512 -38.42 -13.18 24.62
CA ALA A 512 -38.94 -14.48 24.20
C ALA A 512 -39.79 -14.32 22.93
N ALA A 513 -39.72 -15.28 22.01
CA ALA A 513 -40.56 -15.24 20.81
C ALA A 513 -42.07 -15.23 21.13
N GLU A 514 -42.42 -15.78 22.27
CA GLU A 514 -43.79 -15.87 22.80
C GLU A 514 -44.36 -14.52 23.30
N ASP A 515 -43.44 -13.58 23.63
CA ASP A 515 -43.81 -12.22 24.07
C ASP A 515 -44.10 -11.28 22.90
N LEU A 516 -43.78 -11.71 21.67
CA LEU A 516 -44.11 -10.97 20.46
C LEU A 516 -45.63 -11.06 20.18
N PRO A 517 -46.28 -9.99 19.70
CA PRO A 517 -47.67 -10.04 19.28
C PRO A 517 -47.92 -11.13 18.24
N ALA A 518 -49.14 -11.70 18.23
CA ALA A 518 -49.54 -12.70 17.24
C ALA A 518 -49.43 -12.16 15.82
N GLU A 519 -49.78 -10.91 15.59
CA GLU A 519 -49.61 -10.19 14.35
C GLU A 519 -48.61 -9.04 14.57
N LEU A 520 -47.51 -9.07 13.81
CA LEU A 520 -46.53 -7.98 13.83
C LEU A 520 -46.94 -6.92 12.80
N PRO A 521 -47.00 -5.65 13.22
CA PRO A 521 -47.39 -4.56 12.31
C PRO A 521 -46.32 -4.36 11.25
N HIS A 522 -46.74 -3.95 10.05
CA HIS A 522 -45.85 -3.52 8.93
C HIS A 522 -44.90 -4.59 8.38
N LEU A 523 -45.36 -5.84 8.30
CA LEU A 523 -44.62 -6.90 7.63
C LEU A 523 -44.16 -6.44 6.22
N GLY A 524 -42.87 -6.57 5.92
CA GLY A 524 -42.28 -6.14 4.66
C GLY A 524 -41.82 -4.68 4.61
N ASN A 525 -42.13 -3.87 5.66
CA ASN A 525 -41.74 -2.47 5.72
C ASN A 525 -40.80 -2.12 6.89
N LEU A 526 -40.56 -3.06 7.81
CA LEU A 526 -39.64 -2.85 8.93
C LEU A 526 -38.23 -3.18 8.54
N SER A 527 -37.34 -2.20 8.64
CA SER A 527 -35.91 -2.43 8.53
C SER A 527 -35.31 -2.99 9.83
N GLY A 528 -34.13 -3.59 9.74
CA GLY A 528 -33.36 -4.01 10.92
C GLY A 528 -33.08 -2.82 11.88
N ALA A 529 -32.89 -1.62 11.36
CA ALA A 529 -32.68 -0.40 12.14
C ALA A 529 -33.98 0.02 12.89
N ASP A 530 -35.13 -0.12 12.24
CA ASP A 530 -36.44 0.16 12.90
C ASP A 530 -36.67 -0.80 14.07
N ILE A 531 -36.41 -2.09 13.86
CA ILE A 531 -36.53 -3.13 14.89
C ILE A 531 -35.55 -2.85 16.05
N GLU A 532 -34.30 -2.48 15.76
CA GLU A 532 -33.32 -2.09 16.78
C GLU A 532 -33.80 -0.88 17.59
N GLY A 533 -34.41 0.12 16.92
CA GLY A 533 -35.03 1.26 17.54
C GLY A 533 -36.20 0.88 18.45
N ILE A 534 -37.08 -0.02 18.00
CA ILE A 534 -38.22 -0.53 18.81
C ILE A 534 -37.70 -1.25 20.05
N ILE A 535 -36.73 -2.15 19.90
CA ILE A 535 -36.10 -2.90 20.99
C ILE A 535 -35.44 -1.96 21.99
N GLY A 536 -34.73 -0.92 21.52
CA GLY A 536 -34.10 0.09 22.36
C GLY A 536 -35.14 0.84 23.22
N ARG A 537 -36.26 1.25 22.62
CA ARG A 537 -37.36 1.92 23.35
C ARG A 537 -38.01 0.97 24.35
N ALA A 538 -38.33 -0.26 23.95
CA ALA A 538 -38.94 -1.27 24.83
C ALA A 538 -38.01 -1.59 26.01
N TYR A 539 -36.73 -1.78 25.78
CA TYR A 539 -35.77 -2.08 26.85
C TYR A 539 -35.60 -0.91 27.81
N ARG A 540 -35.55 0.32 27.31
CA ARG A 540 -35.54 1.51 28.16
C ARG A 540 -36.79 1.61 29.05
N THR A 541 -37.96 1.34 28.48
CA THR A 541 -39.22 1.34 29.24
C THR A 541 -39.22 0.24 30.32
N ALA A 542 -38.75 -0.94 30.00
CA ALA A 542 -38.63 -2.06 30.95
C ALA A 542 -37.66 -1.72 32.10
N LEU A 543 -36.51 -1.13 31.81
CA LEU A 543 -35.53 -0.70 32.83
C LEU A 543 -36.11 0.36 33.77
N LEU A 544 -36.85 1.34 33.24
CA LEU A 544 -37.52 2.37 34.06
C LEU A 544 -38.59 1.75 34.93
N GLY A 545 -39.21 0.67 34.51
CA GLY A 545 -40.14 -0.15 35.30
C GLY A 545 -39.49 -1.13 36.29
N GLY A 546 -38.12 -1.16 36.35
CA GLY A 546 -37.38 -2.04 37.25
C GLY A 546 -37.14 -3.46 36.70
N ALA A 547 -37.54 -3.74 35.47
CA ALA A 547 -37.32 -5.04 34.80
C ALA A 547 -35.96 -5.07 34.07
N LYS A 548 -35.26 -6.23 34.13
CA LYS A 548 -33.97 -6.44 33.43
C LYS A 548 -34.15 -6.99 32.03
N THR A 549 -35.34 -7.40 31.65
CA THR A 549 -35.71 -7.98 30.36
C THR A 549 -36.86 -7.19 29.75
N ILE A 550 -37.02 -7.27 28.44
CA ILE A 550 -38.13 -6.61 27.75
C ILE A 550 -39.43 -7.32 28.15
N THR A 551 -40.39 -6.56 28.70
CA THR A 551 -41.72 -7.08 29.01
C THR A 551 -42.66 -6.91 27.84
N LYS A 552 -43.75 -7.71 27.83
CA LYS A 552 -44.77 -7.68 26.78
C LYS A 552 -45.44 -6.31 26.64
N GLU A 553 -45.67 -5.65 27.76
CA GLU A 553 -46.30 -4.32 27.84
C GLU A 553 -45.33 -3.24 27.29
N ALA A 554 -44.04 -3.32 27.67
CA ALA A 554 -43.02 -2.38 27.18
C ALA A 554 -42.81 -2.53 25.66
N LEU A 555 -42.86 -3.75 25.15
CA LEU A 555 -42.77 -4.02 23.71
C LEU A 555 -44.00 -3.50 22.96
N ALA A 556 -45.21 -3.78 23.48
CA ALA A 556 -46.45 -3.27 22.87
C ALA A 556 -46.44 -1.74 22.77
N THR A 557 -46.04 -1.06 23.86
CA THR A 557 -45.92 0.41 23.87
C THR A 557 -44.91 0.91 22.80
N ALA A 558 -43.78 0.23 22.65
CA ALA A 558 -42.75 0.60 21.69
C ALA A 558 -43.11 0.33 20.22
N LEU A 559 -44.04 -0.61 19.97
CA LEU A 559 -44.54 -0.92 18.61
C LEU A 559 -45.59 0.10 18.14
N HIS A 560 -46.30 0.79 19.06
CA HIS A 560 -47.31 1.79 18.72
C HIS A 560 -46.77 3.23 18.69
N GLY A 561 -45.58 3.51 19.18
CA GLY A 561 -44.87 4.80 19.14
C GLY A 561 -43.72 4.84 18.18
#